data_8bb030b64e29e7a36156ccedb3292179
#
_entry.id   8bb030b64e29e7a36156ccedb3292179
#
_cell.length_a   1.000
_cell.length_b   1.000
_cell.length_c   1.000
_cell.angle_alpha   90.00
_cell.angle_beta   90.00
_cell.angle_gamma   90.00
#
_symmetry.space_group_name_H-M   'P 1'
#
loop_
_entity.id
_entity.type
_entity.pdbx_description
1 polymer ?
#
loop_
_entity_poly.entity_id
_entity_poly.type
_entity_poly.pdbx_seq_one_letter_code
_entity_poly.pdbx_strand_id
1 'polypeptide(L)'
;MSDDYKAYLERAQRTLRQPVDAIFERIRAIIGPANMPSSEQGRLAQQALDAMRAMQRPSPQQLAALEYVIRLMRPAPLSRSGSLDTLDRDFSDIFTDWKTFQESVKPYLYSVGRIDSLSTRKSVGTGFLVAETLLATNRHVLDQLSCGTNELEQGQAVVRFGQEHSTPDTLGIVNILRVVALHDSLDMALLEIEKPNDATPAEPLTVETSAARDGDAVVAVGYPFDDPTRNPLFIQALFGGKFGVKRAAPGEVVKISAQSVFHDCSTLGGNSGSPIFSMKTARVVGIHRDGFFMFRNEAVDGASLAQFIDQHV
;
A
#
# COMPACT_ATOMS: atom_id res chain seq x y z
N MET A 1 4.53 -29.19 12.17
CA MET A 1 4.05 -27.81 11.98
C MET A 1 3.94 -27.62 10.49
N SER A 2 2.86 -27.04 9.96
CA SER A 2 2.74 -26.80 8.52
C SER A 2 3.74 -25.75 8.05
N ASP A 3 4.13 -25.78 6.78
CA ASP A 3 5.05 -24.79 6.19
C ASP A 3 4.53 -23.36 6.38
N ASP A 4 3.22 -23.15 6.36
CA ASP A 4 2.58 -21.86 6.65
C ASP A 4 2.92 -21.30 8.03
N TYR A 5 3.00 -22.16 9.06
CA TYR A 5 3.37 -21.73 10.42
C TYR A 5 4.83 -21.34 10.53
N LYS A 6 5.71 -22.05 9.83
CA LYS A 6 7.15 -21.76 9.81
C LYS A 6 7.37 -20.39 9.13
N ALA A 7 6.77 -20.18 7.98
CA ALA A 7 6.85 -18.90 7.26
C ALA A 7 6.32 -17.73 8.11
N TYR A 8 5.20 -17.95 8.84
CA TYR A 8 4.63 -16.94 9.74
C TYR A 8 5.57 -16.62 10.92
N LEU A 9 6.17 -17.63 11.53
CA LEU A 9 7.15 -17.43 12.62
C LEU A 9 8.38 -16.67 12.14
N GLU A 10 8.92 -17.03 10.98
CA GLU A 10 10.06 -16.34 10.38
C GLU A 10 9.73 -14.86 10.09
N ARG A 11 8.54 -14.57 9.55
CA ARG A 11 8.05 -13.20 9.35
C ARG A 11 7.96 -12.44 10.67
N ALA A 12 7.34 -13.03 11.69
CA ALA A 12 7.23 -12.43 13.01
C ALA A 12 8.62 -12.13 13.61
N GLN A 13 9.58 -13.04 13.48
CA GLN A 13 10.95 -12.86 13.98
C GLN A 13 11.72 -11.76 13.23
N ARG A 14 11.53 -11.65 11.90
CA ARG A 14 12.13 -10.56 11.12
C ARG A 14 11.56 -9.20 11.52
N THR A 15 10.27 -9.13 11.79
CA THR A 15 9.57 -7.88 12.13
C THR A 15 9.78 -7.48 13.59
N LEU A 16 9.69 -8.43 14.51
CA LEU A 16 9.74 -8.19 15.96
C LEU A 16 11.15 -8.40 16.50
N ARG A 17 12.09 -7.57 16.07
CA ARG A 17 13.48 -7.58 16.56
C ARG A 17 13.62 -7.04 17.98
N GLN A 18 12.59 -6.33 18.46
CA GLN A 18 12.49 -5.82 19.82
C GLN A 18 11.48 -6.61 20.64
N PRO A 19 11.57 -6.62 21.98
CA PRO A 19 10.52 -7.15 22.84
C PRO A 19 9.17 -6.49 22.56
N VAL A 20 8.09 -7.28 22.63
CA VAL A 20 6.72 -6.77 22.39
C VAL A 20 6.41 -5.57 23.30
N ASP A 21 6.85 -5.58 24.56
CA ASP A 21 6.67 -4.47 25.49
C ASP A 21 7.33 -3.17 25.01
N ALA A 22 8.51 -3.23 24.41
CA ALA A 22 9.20 -2.06 23.87
C ALA A 22 8.42 -1.44 22.69
N ILE A 23 7.80 -2.28 21.85
CA ILE A 23 6.93 -1.83 20.77
C ILE A 23 5.71 -1.10 21.35
N PHE A 24 5.10 -1.64 22.39
CA PHE A 24 3.95 -1.01 23.06
C PHE A 24 4.33 0.32 23.74
N GLU A 25 5.49 0.42 24.39
CA GLU A 25 5.95 1.69 24.98
C GLU A 25 6.15 2.78 23.92
N ARG A 26 6.69 2.43 22.77
CA ARG A 26 6.82 3.35 21.65
C ARG A 26 5.46 3.83 21.13
N ILE A 27 4.50 2.93 20.96
CA ILE A 27 3.14 3.29 20.55
C ILE A 27 2.51 4.20 21.59
N ARG A 28 2.70 3.92 22.88
CA ARG A 28 2.27 4.79 23.99
C ARG A 28 2.81 6.20 23.85
N ALA A 29 4.04 6.37 23.45
CA ALA A 29 4.65 7.69 23.23
C ALA A 29 3.99 8.46 22.07
N ILE A 30 3.47 7.75 21.06
CA ILE A 30 2.81 8.35 19.88
C ILE A 30 1.34 8.70 20.16
N ILE A 31 0.58 7.79 20.76
CA ILE A 31 -0.88 7.92 20.89
C ILE A 31 -1.35 8.30 22.30
N GLY A 32 -0.43 8.36 23.26
CA GLY A 32 -0.70 8.68 24.65
C GLY A 32 -1.17 7.46 25.49
N PRO A 33 -0.92 7.49 26.82
CA PRO A 33 -1.15 6.34 27.70
C PRO A 33 -2.63 5.94 27.84
N ALA A 34 -3.56 6.90 27.71
CA ALA A 34 -5.00 6.63 27.82
C ALA A 34 -5.56 5.81 26.63
N ASN A 35 -4.80 5.71 25.56
CA ASN A 35 -5.23 5.19 24.28
C ASN A 35 -4.57 3.86 23.92
N MET A 36 -3.78 3.29 24.82
CA MET A 36 -3.03 2.07 24.56
C MET A 36 -3.92 0.85 24.33
N PRO A 37 -3.53 -0.03 23.37
CA PRO A 37 -4.03 -1.40 23.37
C PRO A 37 -3.88 -2.03 24.75
N SER A 38 -4.81 -2.88 25.13
CA SER A 38 -4.76 -3.51 26.45
C SER A 38 -3.42 -4.27 26.62
N SER A 39 -2.90 -4.27 27.84
CA SER A 39 -1.72 -5.09 28.21
C SER A 39 -1.93 -6.59 27.90
N GLU A 40 -3.17 -7.01 27.79
CA GLU A 40 -3.56 -8.35 27.39
C GLU A 40 -3.19 -8.69 25.96
N GLN A 41 -3.32 -7.75 25.01
CA GLN A 41 -2.90 -7.96 23.62
C GLN A 41 -1.39 -8.20 23.51
N GLY A 42 -0.58 -7.44 24.25
CA GLY A 42 0.87 -7.66 24.31
C GLY A 42 1.21 -9.03 24.87
N ARG A 43 0.57 -9.42 25.96
CA ARG A 43 0.74 -10.74 26.59
C ARG A 43 0.34 -11.88 25.65
N LEU A 44 -0.78 -11.77 24.95
CA LEU A 44 -1.22 -12.76 23.97
C LEU A 44 -0.29 -12.87 22.78
N ALA A 45 0.23 -11.75 22.28
CA ALA A 45 1.23 -11.72 21.20
C ALA A 45 2.53 -12.41 21.61
N GLN A 46 3.02 -12.13 22.84
CA GLN A 46 4.21 -12.79 23.38
C GLN A 46 3.98 -14.30 23.55
N GLN A 47 2.82 -14.70 24.07
CA GLN A 47 2.44 -16.13 24.19
C GLN A 47 2.38 -16.82 22.82
N ALA A 48 1.93 -16.13 21.77
CA ALA A 48 1.95 -16.69 20.43
C ALA A 48 3.37 -16.98 19.96
N LEU A 49 4.30 -16.03 20.13
CA LEU A 49 5.70 -16.21 19.77
C LEU A 49 6.35 -17.37 20.54
N ASP A 50 6.10 -17.46 21.84
CA ASP A 50 6.68 -18.49 22.70
C ASP A 50 6.13 -19.88 22.35
N ALA A 51 4.80 -19.99 22.09
CA ALA A 51 4.19 -21.23 21.61
C ALA A 51 4.79 -21.68 20.28
N MET A 52 4.95 -20.76 19.32
CA MET A 52 5.54 -21.08 18.02
C MET A 52 7.00 -21.52 18.13
N ARG A 53 7.81 -20.86 18.99
CA ARG A 53 9.19 -21.28 19.28
C ARG A 53 9.25 -22.67 19.93
N ALA A 54 8.26 -22.99 20.78
CA ALA A 54 8.12 -24.30 21.39
C ALA A 54 7.49 -25.35 20.45
N MET A 55 7.30 -25.04 19.15
CA MET A 55 6.66 -25.91 18.17
C MET A 55 5.20 -26.26 18.52
N GLN A 56 4.55 -25.43 19.34
CA GLN A 56 3.15 -25.54 19.71
C GLN A 56 2.28 -24.62 18.83
N ARG A 57 1.02 -24.98 18.66
CA ARG A 57 0.07 -24.18 17.88
C ARG A 57 -0.55 -23.10 18.77
N PRO A 58 -0.35 -21.77 18.45
CA PRO A 58 -1.04 -20.71 19.15
C PRO A 58 -2.55 -20.77 18.93
N SER A 59 -3.30 -20.23 19.89
CA SER A 59 -4.75 -20.04 19.70
C SER A 59 -5.04 -18.96 18.65
N PRO A 60 -6.26 -18.94 18.06
CA PRO A 60 -6.65 -17.88 17.14
C PRO A 60 -6.52 -16.46 17.74
N GLN A 61 -6.82 -16.31 19.03
CA GLN A 61 -6.68 -15.02 19.74
C GLN A 61 -5.21 -14.59 19.88
N GLN A 62 -4.32 -15.53 20.18
CA GLN A 62 -2.89 -15.28 20.25
C GLN A 62 -2.32 -14.90 18.88
N LEU A 63 -2.74 -15.58 17.80
CA LEU A 63 -2.33 -15.23 16.43
C LEU A 63 -2.84 -13.84 16.02
N ALA A 64 -4.09 -13.51 16.33
CA ALA A 64 -4.64 -12.18 16.04
C ALA A 64 -3.88 -11.07 16.79
N ALA A 65 -3.53 -11.31 18.06
CA ALA A 65 -2.72 -10.36 18.84
C ALA A 65 -1.31 -10.21 18.27
N LEU A 66 -0.67 -11.29 17.83
CA LEU A 66 0.65 -11.24 17.20
C LEU A 66 0.60 -10.50 15.87
N GLU A 67 -0.40 -10.76 15.02
CA GLU A 67 -0.58 -10.05 13.76
C GLU A 67 -0.81 -8.54 13.99
N TYR A 68 -1.58 -8.18 15.01
CA TYR A 68 -1.75 -6.80 15.42
C TYR A 68 -0.42 -6.11 15.72
N VAL A 69 0.48 -6.75 16.46
CA VAL A 69 1.80 -6.19 16.79
C VAL A 69 2.68 -6.08 15.55
N ILE A 70 2.67 -7.09 14.67
CA ILE A 70 3.39 -7.05 13.39
C ILE A 70 2.93 -5.83 12.57
N ARG A 71 1.61 -5.58 12.49
CA ARG A 71 1.06 -4.45 11.73
C ARG A 71 1.46 -3.09 12.29
N LEU A 72 1.63 -2.98 13.60
CA LEU A 72 2.15 -1.76 14.21
C LEU A 72 3.61 -1.46 13.78
N MET A 73 4.33 -2.46 13.29
CA MET A 73 5.69 -2.33 12.75
C MET A 73 5.71 -2.13 11.22
N ARG A 74 4.58 -1.74 10.62
CA ARG A 74 4.45 -1.39 9.19
C ARG A 74 4.14 0.10 9.04
N PRO A 75 5.16 0.97 9.00
CA PRO A 75 4.94 2.41 8.89
C PRO A 75 4.37 2.80 7.52
N ALA A 76 3.84 4.01 7.42
CA ALA A 76 3.40 4.59 6.16
C ALA A 76 3.98 6.02 6.01
N PRO A 77 5.31 6.17 5.78
CA PRO A 77 5.95 7.46 5.62
C PRO A 77 5.33 8.30 4.50
N LEU A 78 5.40 9.61 4.65
CA LEU A 78 4.88 10.58 3.68
C LEU A 78 5.82 10.74 2.49
N SER A 79 5.24 11.12 1.36
CA SER A 79 5.96 11.72 0.24
C SER A 79 5.89 13.24 0.37
N ARG A 80 7.02 13.91 0.14
CA ARG A 80 7.17 15.37 0.20
C ARG A 80 8.04 15.85 -0.95
N SER A 81 7.47 16.67 -1.81
CA SER A 81 8.21 17.28 -2.94
C SER A 81 9.01 16.24 -3.75
N GLY A 82 8.36 15.13 -4.10
CA GLY A 82 8.95 14.06 -4.88
C GLY A 82 10.00 13.22 -4.13
N SER A 83 9.97 13.20 -2.79
CA SER A 83 10.87 12.39 -1.97
C SER A 83 10.12 11.74 -0.82
N LEU A 84 10.54 10.55 -0.42
CA LEU A 84 9.95 9.84 0.72
C LEU A 84 10.61 10.26 2.03
N ASP A 85 9.82 10.35 3.10
CA ASP A 85 10.35 10.54 4.46
C ASP A 85 11.24 9.35 4.86
N THR A 86 12.24 9.61 5.69
CA THR A 86 13.09 8.56 6.28
C THR A 86 12.29 7.71 7.25
N LEU A 87 12.72 6.47 7.43
CA LEU A 87 12.21 5.63 8.50
C LEU A 87 12.99 5.87 9.80
N ASP A 88 12.29 5.86 10.93
CA ASP A 88 12.93 5.80 12.25
C ASP A 88 13.81 4.56 12.36
N ARG A 89 14.79 4.59 13.28
CA ARG A 89 15.78 3.51 13.46
C ARG A 89 15.12 2.13 13.57
N ASP A 90 14.07 2.00 14.36
CA ASP A 90 13.40 0.72 14.60
C ASP A 90 12.81 0.10 13.35
N PHE A 91 12.36 0.94 12.39
CA PHE A 91 11.86 0.47 11.10
C PHE A 91 12.98 0.27 10.08
N SER A 92 14.02 1.12 10.10
CA SER A 92 15.15 0.97 9.19
C SER A 92 15.93 -0.31 9.44
N ASP A 93 15.91 -0.84 10.67
CA ASP A 93 16.50 -2.14 10.99
C ASP A 93 15.67 -3.32 10.41
N ILE A 94 14.37 -3.12 10.16
CA ILE A 94 13.50 -4.11 9.50
C ILE A 94 13.63 -3.99 7.97
N PHE A 95 13.58 -2.75 7.46
CA PHE A 95 13.62 -2.43 6.04
C PHE A 95 14.97 -1.87 5.63
N THR A 96 16.01 -2.72 5.65
CA THR A 96 17.41 -2.32 5.43
C THR A 96 17.65 -1.67 4.08
N ASP A 97 16.87 -2.02 3.07
CA ASP A 97 16.98 -1.48 1.70
C ASP A 97 16.19 -0.18 1.50
N TRP A 98 15.54 0.36 2.56
CA TRP A 98 14.69 1.54 2.44
C TRP A 98 15.39 2.76 1.82
N LYS A 99 16.62 3.04 2.26
CA LYS A 99 17.37 4.18 1.72
C LYS A 99 17.67 4.01 0.22
N THR A 100 18.05 2.81 -0.21
CA THR A 100 18.27 2.51 -1.63
C THR A 100 16.97 2.62 -2.42
N PHE A 101 15.86 2.12 -1.85
CA PHE A 101 14.54 2.25 -2.46
C PHE A 101 14.11 3.72 -2.61
N GLN A 102 14.30 4.56 -1.58
CA GLN A 102 13.97 5.99 -1.65
C GLN A 102 14.63 6.68 -2.86
N GLU A 103 15.91 6.43 -3.08
CA GLU A 103 16.65 7.00 -4.21
C GLU A 103 16.18 6.44 -5.56
N SER A 104 15.95 5.12 -5.62
CA SER A 104 15.55 4.44 -6.86
C SER A 104 14.12 4.75 -7.28
N VAL A 105 13.20 4.98 -6.33
CA VAL A 105 11.79 5.27 -6.62
C VAL A 105 11.53 6.75 -6.90
N LYS A 106 12.45 7.62 -6.52
CA LYS A 106 12.29 9.08 -6.63
C LYS A 106 11.82 9.59 -8.00
N PRO A 107 12.36 9.12 -9.15
CA PRO A 107 11.88 9.54 -10.47
C PRO A 107 10.42 9.16 -10.75
N TYR A 108 9.93 8.14 -10.06
CA TYR A 108 8.61 7.54 -10.30
C TYR A 108 7.52 8.00 -9.34
N LEU A 109 7.84 8.79 -8.32
CA LEU A 109 6.83 9.21 -7.33
C LEU A 109 5.73 10.06 -7.96
N TYR A 110 6.06 10.91 -8.95
CA TYR A 110 5.06 11.68 -9.69
C TYR A 110 4.28 10.86 -10.71
N SER A 111 4.60 9.58 -10.88
CA SER A 111 3.83 8.67 -11.73
C SER A 111 2.69 7.96 -11.00
N VAL A 112 2.60 8.15 -9.68
CA VAL A 112 1.51 7.63 -8.84
C VAL A 112 0.61 8.80 -8.46
N GLY A 113 -0.67 8.75 -8.84
CA GLY A 113 -1.63 9.83 -8.66
C GLY A 113 -2.87 9.43 -7.88
N ARG A 114 -3.47 10.40 -7.18
CA ARG A 114 -4.78 10.27 -6.54
C ARG A 114 -5.88 10.50 -7.59
N ILE A 115 -6.83 9.59 -7.66
CA ILE A 115 -7.98 9.69 -8.55
C ILE A 115 -9.13 10.34 -7.80
N ASP A 116 -9.63 11.47 -8.35
CA ASP A 116 -10.73 12.24 -7.78
C ASP A 116 -11.91 12.29 -8.76
N SER A 117 -13.12 12.04 -8.25
CA SER A 117 -14.37 12.27 -8.97
C SER A 117 -14.74 13.76 -8.89
N LEU A 118 -14.93 14.40 -10.02
CA LEU A 118 -15.35 15.81 -10.08
C LEU A 118 -16.84 15.98 -9.78
N SER A 119 -17.66 14.99 -10.09
CA SER A 119 -19.11 15.00 -9.81
C SER A 119 -19.40 14.93 -8.31
N THR A 120 -18.74 14.02 -7.59
CA THR A 120 -18.93 13.83 -6.14
C THR A 120 -17.99 14.68 -5.29
N ARG A 121 -16.96 15.26 -5.90
CA ARG A 121 -15.84 15.97 -5.22
C ARG A 121 -15.12 15.11 -4.17
N LYS A 122 -15.08 13.80 -4.41
CA LYS A 122 -14.42 12.83 -3.51
C LYS A 122 -13.26 12.16 -4.22
N SER A 123 -12.24 11.86 -3.46
CA SER A 123 -11.20 10.95 -3.89
C SER A 123 -11.74 9.52 -3.84
N VAL A 124 -11.42 8.70 -4.86
CA VAL A 124 -11.96 7.35 -5.02
C VAL A 124 -10.88 6.26 -5.01
N GLY A 125 -9.64 6.62 -5.31
CA GLY A 125 -8.56 5.64 -5.36
C GLY A 125 -7.22 6.23 -5.77
N THR A 126 -6.36 5.34 -6.17
CA THR A 126 -5.01 5.59 -6.68
C THR A 126 -4.90 5.02 -8.10
N GLY A 127 -4.06 5.61 -8.91
CA GLY A 127 -3.65 5.07 -10.21
C GLY A 127 -2.19 5.40 -10.48
N PHE A 128 -1.59 4.74 -11.44
CA PHE A 128 -0.20 5.00 -11.83
C PHE A 128 0.02 4.86 -13.33
N LEU A 129 0.97 5.63 -13.85
CA LEU A 129 1.33 5.62 -15.26
C LEU A 129 2.02 4.33 -15.64
N VAL A 130 1.56 3.71 -16.72
CA VAL A 130 2.16 2.54 -17.37
C VAL A 130 2.61 2.83 -18.80
N ALA A 131 2.14 3.93 -19.37
CA ALA A 131 2.65 4.56 -20.59
C ALA A 131 2.44 6.08 -20.47
N GLU A 132 2.91 6.87 -21.45
CA GLU A 132 2.91 8.35 -21.38
C GLU A 132 1.52 8.95 -21.04
N THR A 133 0.46 8.34 -21.55
CA THR A 133 -0.94 8.78 -21.34
C THR A 133 -1.85 7.64 -20.85
N LEU A 134 -1.28 6.53 -20.38
CA LEU A 134 -2.03 5.37 -19.92
C LEU A 134 -1.86 5.17 -18.41
N LEU A 135 -2.97 5.21 -17.70
CA LEU A 135 -3.05 5.05 -16.24
C LEU A 135 -3.65 3.69 -15.89
N ALA A 136 -2.97 2.91 -15.07
CA ALA A 136 -3.52 1.70 -14.48
C ALA A 136 -4.19 2.01 -13.14
N THR A 137 -5.33 1.38 -12.89
CA THR A 137 -6.07 1.42 -11.62
C THR A 137 -6.92 0.17 -11.46
N ASN A 138 -7.74 0.08 -10.40
CA ASN A 138 -8.70 -1.01 -10.26
C ASN A 138 -10.00 -0.76 -11.01
N ARG A 139 -10.67 -1.85 -11.41
CA ARG A 139 -12.01 -1.80 -11.99
C ARG A 139 -13.02 -1.18 -11.02
N HIS A 140 -13.01 -1.58 -9.73
CA HIS A 140 -13.94 -1.02 -8.75
C HIS A 140 -13.73 0.48 -8.48
N VAL A 141 -12.53 1.04 -8.74
CA VAL A 141 -12.28 2.49 -8.71
C VAL A 141 -13.00 3.16 -9.87
N LEU A 142 -12.94 2.57 -11.08
CA LEU A 142 -13.71 3.04 -12.21
C LEU A 142 -15.23 2.94 -11.95
N ASP A 143 -15.71 1.85 -11.36
CA ASP A 143 -17.14 1.69 -11.04
C ASP A 143 -17.66 2.82 -10.15
N GLN A 144 -16.83 3.33 -9.22
CA GLN A 144 -17.17 4.49 -8.38
C GLN A 144 -17.17 5.81 -9.16
N LEU A 145 -16.33 5.97 -10.19
CA LEU A 145 -16.28 7.15 -11.04
C LEU A 145 -17.47 7.21 -12.00
N SER A 146 -17.77 6.07 -12.61
CA SER A 146 -18.76 5.92 -13.69
C SER A 146 -20.16 5.57 -13.20
N CYS A 147 -20.38 5.46 -11.89
CA CYS A 147 -21.62 4.96 -11.31
C CYS A 147 -22.04 3.59 -11.89
N GLY A 148 -21.04 2.74 -12.22
CA GLY A 148 -21.25 1.38 -12.73
C GLY A 148 -21.52 1.27 -14.24
N THR A 149 -21.41 2.37 -15.01
CA THR A 149 -21.60 2.33 -16.48
C THR A 149 -20.39 1.79 -17.23
N ASN A 150 -19.22 1.73 -16.57
CA ASN A 150 -17.92 1.41 -17.16
C ASN A 150 -17.45 2.40 -18.25
N GLU A 151 -18.08 3.55 -18.34
CA GLU A 151 -17.76 4.61 -19.29
C GLU A 151 -17.39 5.88 -18.53
N LEU A 152 -16.43 6.61 -19.01
CA LEU A 152 -16.05 7.92 -18.49
C LEU A 152 -16.05 8.93 -19.63
N GLU A 153 -16.59 10.10 -19.34
CA GLU A 153 -16.52 11.26 -20.20
C GLU A 153 -15.50 12.26 -19.66
N GLN A 154 -14.89 13.02 -20.55
CA GLN A 154 -13.98 14.08 -20.17
C GLN A 154 -14.66 15.06 -19.19
N GLY A 155 -13.97 15.42 -18.12
CA GLY A 155 -14.51 16.32 -17.10
C GLY A 155 -15.24 15.63 -15.94
N GLN A 156 -15.34 14.29 -15.94
CA GLN A 156 -15.92 13.55 -14.80
C GLN A 156 -14.89 13.21 -13.73
N ALA A 157 -13.63 13.02 -14.10
CA ALA A 157 -12.58 12.61 -13.18
C ALA A 157 -11.21 13.22 -13.53
N VAL A 158 -10.38 13.36 -12.53
CA VAL A 158 -8.99 13.80 -12.66
C VAL A 158 -8.06 12.87 -11.88
N VAL A 159 -6.81 12.82 -12.31
CA VAL A 159 -5.71 12.25 -11.53
C VAL A 159 -4.80 13.39 -11.04
N ARG A 160 -4.34 13.32 -9.80
CA ARG A 160 -3.48 14.33 -9.14
C ARG A 160 -2.14 13.69 -8.77
N PHE A 161 -1.14 13.90 -9.58
CA PHE A 161 0.20 13.34 -9.37
C PHE A 161 1.01 14.09 -8.31
N GLY A 162 0.77 15.40 -8.17
CA GLY A 162 1.47 16.25 -7.22
C GLY A 162 0.85 16.32 -5.82
N GLN A 163 -0.19 15.53 -5.53
CA GLN A 163 -0.87 15.56 -4.23
C GLN A 163 -0.01 14.91 -3.14
N GLU A 164 0.92 15.67 -2.59
CA GLU A 164 1.82 15.28 -1.53
C GLU A 164 1.64 16.15 -0.29
N HIS A 165 2.25 15.74 0.82
CA HIS A 165 2.21 16.56 2.03
C HIS A 165 2.98 17.87 1.84
N SER A 166 2.30 19.00 2.04
CA SER A 166 2.82 20.36 1.90
C SER A 166 3.09 20.83 0.45
N THR A 167 2.53 20.14 -0.55
CA THR A 167 2.49 20.64 -1.93
C THR A 167 1.18 21.40 -2.21
N PRO A 168 1.18 22.33 -3.18
CA PRO A 168 -0.06 22.96 -3.63
C PRO A 168 -1.05 21.94 -4.21
N ASP A 169 -2.33 22.06 -3.86
CA ASP A 169 -3.40 21.16 -4.34
C ASP A 169 -3.62 21.21 -5.87
N THR A 170 -3.06 22.22 -6.52
CA THR A 170 -3.16 22.43 -7.98
C THR A 170 -2.03 21.80 -8.77
N LEU A 171 -1.01 21.24 -8.10
CA LEU A 171 0.14 20.65 -8.78
C LEU A 171 -0.22 19.31 -9.42
N GLY A 172 0.10 19.15 -10.71
CA GLY A 172 0.01 17.87 -11.44
C GLY A 172 -1.41 17.33 -11.58
N ILE A 173 -2.40 18.19 -11.77
CA ILE A 173 -3.77 17.79 -12.09
C ILE A 173 -3.87 17.49 -13.58
N VAL A 174 -4.38 16.30 -13.91
CA VAL A 174 -4.53 15.83 -15.28
C VAL A 174 -5.93 15.23 -15.46
N ASN A 175 -6.62 15.56 -16.57
CA ASN A 175 -7.93 15.00 -16.86
C ASN A 175 -7.83 13.52 -17.26
N ILE A 176 -8.77 12.72 -16.79
CA ILE A 176 -9.04 11.38 -17.30
C ILE A 176 -10.02 11.55 -18.47
N LEU A 177 -9.63 11.02 -19.63
CA LEU A 177 -10.34 11.25 -20.89
C LEU A 177 -11.38 10.18 -21.17
N ARG A 178 -10.99 8.90 -21.02
CA ARG A 178 -11.87 7.74 -21.28
C ARG A 178 -11.30 6.45 -20.69
N VAL A 179 -12.13 5.44 -20.67
CA VAL A 179 -11.71 4.06 -20.39
C VAL A 179 -11.09 3.46 -21.64
N VAL A 180 -9.89 2.89 -21.52
CA VAL A 180 -9.19 2.16 -22.59
C VAL A 180 -9.56 0.70 -22.55
N ALA A 181 -9.46 0.07 -21.37
CA ALA A 181 -9.74 -1.34 -21.20
C ALA A 181 -10.16 -1.68 -19.77
N LEU A 182 -10.95 -2.74 -19.65
CA LEU A 182 -11.31 -3.41 -18.42
C LEU A 182 -10.87 -4.87 -18.53
N HIS A 183 -10.21 -5.40 -17.49
CA HIS A 183 -9.89 -6.81 -17.48
C HIS A 183 -11.15 -7.64 -17.17
N ASP A 184 -11.35 -8.75 -17.89
CA ASP A 184 -12.59 -9.56 -17.82
C ASP A 184 -12.86 -10.14 -16.42
N SER A 185 -11.82 -10.60 -15.73
CA SER A 185 -11.91 -11.34 -14.47
C SER A 185 -11.10 -10.78 -13.31
N LEU A 186 -10.07 -9.97 -13.58
CA LEU A 186 -9.24 -9.35 -12.56
C LEU A 186 -9.66 -7.90 -12.33
N ASP A 187 -9.47 -7.42 -11.13
CA ASP A 187 -9.84 -6.07 -10.72
C ASP A 187 -8.83 -5.03 -11.23
N MET A 188 -8.78 -4.86 -12.55
CA MET A 188 -7.89 -3.92 -13.26
C MET A 188 -8.62 -3.16 -14.34
N ALA A 189 -8.25 -1.89 -14.50
CA ALA A 189 -8.69 -0.98 -15.55
C ALA A 189 -7.52 -0.17 -16.09
N LEU A 190 -7.57 0.16 -17.38
CA LEU A 190 -6.67 1.11 -18.04
C LEU A 190 -7.47 2.33 -18.49
N LEU A 191 -7.00 3.51 -18.13
CA LEU A 191 -7.61 4.79 -18.41
C LEU A 191 -6.68 5.65 -19.27
N GLU A 192 -7.22 6.29 -20.30
CA GLU A 192 -6.48 7.33 -21.02
C GLU A 192 -6.57 8.65 -20.28
N ILE A 193 -5.43 9.32 -20.14
CA ILE A 193 -5.33 10.63 -19.50
C ILE A 193 -4.69 11.65 -20.44
N GLU A 194 -4.90 12.93 -20.18
CA GLU A 194 -4.05 13.97 -20.79
C GLU A 194 -2.59 13.76 -20.39
N LYS A 195 -1.69 14.16 -21.28
CA LYS A 195 -0.25 14.08 -20.98
C LYS A 195 0.10 14.94 -19.77
N PRO A 196 0.77 14.38 -18.73
CA PRO A 196 1.29 15.16 -17.63
C PRO A 196 2.22 16.28 -18.11
N ASN A 197 2.21 17.42 -17.43
CA ASN A 197 3.03 18.56 -17.79
C ASN A 197 4.42 18.50 -17.11
N ASP A 198 5.34 19.36 -17.54
CA ASP A 198 6.73 19.40 -17.07
C ASP A 198 6.87 19.78 -15.57
N ALA A 199 5.82 20.34 -14.95
CA ALA A 199 5.83 20.66 -13.51
C ALA A 199 5.78 19.43 -12.61
N THR A 200 5.30 18.30 -13.15
CA THR A 200 5.31 16.99 -12.50
C THR A 200 5.86 15.96 -13.48
N PRO A 201 7.17 15.87 -13.63
CA PRO A 201 7.78 14.94 -14.55
C PRO A 201 7.47 13.50 -14.11
N ALA A 202 6.49 12.91 -14.77
CA ALA A 202 6.02 11.57 -14.48
C ALA A 202 6.52 10.61 -15.57
N GLU A 203 7.29 9.60 -15.15
CA GLU A 203 7.79 8.55 -16.03
C GLU A 203 6.97 7.27 -15.88
N PRO A 204 6.59 6.56 -16.96
CA PRO A 204 5.86 5.30 -16.85
C PRO A 204 6.57 4.29 -15.96
N LEU A 205 5.82 3.63 -15.09
CA LEU A 205 6.35 2.61 -14.19
C LEU A 205 6.61 1.32 -14.95
N THR A 206 7.77 0.72 -14.68
CA THR A 206 8.09 -0.61 -15.20
C THR A 206 7.45 -1.68 -14.33
N VAL A 207 6.68 -2.57 -14.96
CA VAL A 207 6.08 -3.73 -14.28
C VAL A 207 7.05 -4.91 -14.35
N GLU A 208 7.24 -5.58 -13.23
CA GLU A 208 8.06 -6.78 -13.09
C GLU A 208 7.22 -8.00 -13.48
N THR A 209 7.70 -8.80 -14.44
CA THR A 209 7.02 -10.03 -14.86
C THR A 209 7.45 -11.26 -14.07
N SER A 210 8.59 -11.17 -13.37
CA SER A 210 9.02 -12.23 -12.47
C SER A 210 8.13 -12.28 -11.23
N ALA A 211 7.76 -13.50 -10.83
CA ALA A 211 6.92 -13.69 -9.65
C ALA A 211 7.65 -13.19 -8.38
N ALA A 212 6.97 -12.35 -7.60
CA ALA A 212 7.39 -12.05 -6.23
C ALA A 212 7.44 -13.36 -5.40
N ARG A 213 8.15 -13.35 -4.29
CA ARG A 213 8.30 -14.52 -3.40
C ARG A 213 7.83 -14.16 -2.00
N ASP A 214 7.38 -15.16 -1.27
CA ASP A 214 7.07 -15.01 0.16
C ASP A 214 8.29 -14.44 0.90
N GLY A 215 8.07 -13.38 1.67
CA GLY A 215 9.11 -12.65 2.40
C GLY A 215 9.84 -11.57 1.60
N ASP A 216 9.57 -11.38 0.32
CA ASP A 216 10.12 -10.25 -0.43
C ASP A 216 9.63 -8.92 0.18
N ALA A 217 10.56 -7.99 0.39
CA ALA A 217 10.24 -6.66 0.85
C ALA A 217 9.57 -5.85 -0.28
N VAL A 218 8.40 -5.28 0.02
CA VAL A 218 7.59 -4.53 -0.93
C VAL A 218 7.13 -3.20 -0.34
N VAL A 219 6.71 -2.28 -1.21
CA VAL A 219 6.21 -0.96 -0.80
C VAL A 219 4.95 -0.64 -1.58
N ALA A 220 3.84 -0.39 -0.86
CA ALA A 220 2.63 0.16 -1.45
C ALA A 220 2.74 1.69 -1.49
N VAL A 221 2.63 2.30 -2.68
CA VAL A 221 2.65 3.76 -2.84
C VAL A 221 1.26 4.24 -3.28
N GLY A 222 0.61 5.05 -2.46
CA GLY A 222 -0.75 5.50 -2.77
C GLY A 222 -1.30 6.53 -1.81
N TYR A 223 -2.63 6.69 -1.81
CA TYR A 223 -3.33 7.78 -1.14
C TYR A 223 -4.37 7.24 -0.15
N PRO A 224 -3.97 6.84 1.07
CA PRO A 224 -4.91 6.38 2.08
C PRO A 224 -5.88 7.50 2.47
N PHE A 225 -7.17 7.16 2.57
CA PHE A 225 -8.20 8.05 3.09
C PHE A 225 -8.43 7.79 4.57
N ASP A 226 -9.00 8.79 5.25
CA ASP A 226 -9.48 8.62 6.60
C ASP A 226 -10.64 7.62 6.64
N ASP A 227 -10.55 6.66 7.54
CA ASP A 227 -11.60 5.65 7.75
C ASP A 227 -12.08 5.70 9.20
N PRO A 228 -13.14 6.47 9.49
CA PRO A 228 -13.66 6.63 10.84
C PRO A 228 -14.26 5.33 11.43
N THR A 229 -14.44 4.28 10.62
CA THR A 229 -14.92 2.98 11.08
C THR A 229 -13.80 2.14 11.72
N ARG A 230 -12.52 2.52 11.51
CA ARG A 230 -11.36 1.83 12.06
C ARG A 230 -11.00 2.40 13.44
N ASN A 231 -10.22 1.62 14.17
CA ASN A 231 -9.71 2.09 15.46
C ASN A 231 -8.86 3.36 15.27
N PRO A 232 -9.31 4.54 15.78
CA PRO A 232 -8.66 5.82 15.52
C PRO A 232 -7.23 5.89 16.05
N LEU A 233 -6.92 5.12 17.09
CA LEU A 233 -5.59 5.10 17.70
C LEU A 233 -4.58 4.39 16.82
N PHE A 234 -5.02 3.31 16.18
CA PHE A 234 -4.20 2.58 15.24
C PHE A 234 -3.94 3.42 13.97
N ILE A 235 -4.99 4.09 13.48
CA ILE A 235 -4.90 5.04 12.38
C ILE A 235 -3.92 6.17 12.72
N GLN A 236 -4.00 6.71 13.94
CA GLN A 236 -3.08 7.75 14.39
C GLN A 236 -1.64 7.24 14.49
N ALA A 237 -1.42 6.03 15.01
CA ALA A 237 -0.08 5.45 15.15
C ALA A 237 0.62 5.23 13.80
N LEU A 238 -0.12 4.79 12.78
CA LEU A 238 0.45 4.46 11.47
C LEU A 238 0.47 5.64 10.50
N PHE A 239 -0.55 6.50 10.54
CA PHE A 239 -0.75 7.56 9.55
C PHE A 239 -0.63 8.98 10.12
N GLY A 240 -0.52 9.15 11.45
CA GLY A 240 -0.34 10.46 12.08
C GLY A 240 -1.47 11.46 11.75
N GLY A 241 -2.69 10.98 11.46
CA GLY A 241 -3.84 11.82 11.13
C GLY A 241 -3.74 12.59 9.81
N LYS A 242 -2.86 12.19 8.89
CA LYS A 242 -2.69 12.85 7.58
C LYS A 242 -3.13 11.91 6.46
N PHE A 243 -4.21 12.29 5.77
CA PHE A 243 -4.86 11.48 4.74
C PHE A 243 -4.98 12.22 3.42
N GLY A 244 -5.31 11.47 2.34
CA GLY A 244 -5.48 12.02 1.01
C GLY A 244 -4.19 12.57 0.38
N VAL A 245 -3.05 12.30 0.99
CA VAL A 245 -1.70 12.64 0.52
C VAL A 245 -0.90 11.38 0.26
N LYS A 246 0.06 11.47 -0.65
CA LYS A 246 0.88 10.32 -1.05
C LYS A 246 1.70 9.76 0.10
N ARG A 247 1.65 8.44 0.25
CA ARG A 247 2.43 7.68 1.22
C ARG A 247 3.06 6.46 0.57
N ALA A 248 4.18 6.04 1.12
CA ALA A 248 4.84 4.79 0.77
C ALA A 248 4.86 3.88 2.01
N ALA A 249 4.13 2.79 1.97
CA ALA A 249 4.01 1.87 3.09
C ALA A 249 4.85 0.61 2.84
N PRO A 250 6.04 0.46 3.48
CA PRO A 250 6.82 -0.76 3.40
C PRO A 250 6.16 -1.93 4.13
N GLY A 251 6.37 -3.12 3.59
CA GLY A 251 5.89 -4.38 4.12
C GLY A 251 6.59 -5.55 3.46
N GLU A 252 6.03 -6.74 3.62
CA GLU A 252 6.51 -7.97 3.02
C GLU A 252 5.40 -8.68 2.25
N VAL A 253 5.78 -9.45 1.24
CA VAL A 253 4.90 -10.45 0.62
C VAL A 253 4.66 -11.55 1.66
N VAL A 254 3.39 -11.76 1.99
CA VAL A 254 2.98 -12.75 3.01
C VAL A 254 2.70 -14.11 2.37
N LYS A 255 2.14 -14.08 1.16
CA LYS A 255 1.77 -15.28 0.40
C LYS A 255 1.53 -14.93 -1.06
N ILE A 256 1.80 -15.89 -1.93
CA ILE A 256 1.42 -15.83 -3.35
C ILE A 256 0.41 -16.93 -3.62
N SER A 257 -0.61 -16.64 -4.40
CA SER A 257 -1.62 -17.62 -4.80
C SER A 257 -2.20 -17.25 -6.16
N ALA A 258 -2.05 -18.11 -7.14
CA ALA A 258 -2.51 -17.88 -8.52
C ALA A 258 -2.06 -16.50 -9.04
N GLN A 259 -3.01 -15.61 -9.32
CA GLN A 259 -2.80 -14.25 -9.83
C GLN A 259 -2.83 -13.19 -8.71
N SER A 260 -2.65 -13.60 -7.45
CA SER A 260 -2.71 -12.70 -6.27
C SER A 260 -1.41 -12.71 -5.50
N VAL A 261 -0.98 -11.52 -5.11
CA VAL A 261 0.11 -11.26 -4.15
C VAL A 261 -0.51 -10.72 -2.87
N PHE A 262 -0.37 -11.45 -1.77
CA PHE A 262 -0.79 -11.00 -0.46
C PHE A 262 0.36 -10.29 0.25
N HIS A 263 0.13 -9.12 0.82
CA HIS A 263 1.15 -8.32 1.48
C HIS A 263 0.64 -7.70 2.79
N ASP A 264 1.56 -7.26 3.63
CA ASP A 264 1.25 -6.67 4.93
C ASP A 264 1.57 -5.16 5.05
N CYS A 265 1.75 -4.47 3.94
CA CYS A 265 1.87 -3.02 3.92
C CYS A 265 0.68 -2.35 4.62
N SER A 266 0.87 -1.21 5.28
CA SER A 266 -0.22 -0.44 5.86
C SER A 266 -1.00 0.29 4.79
N THR A 267 -2.23 -0.17 4.52
CA THR A 267 -3.14 0.42 3.54
C THR A 267 -4.51 0.70 4.17
N LEU A 268 -5.21 1.67 3.61
CA LEU A 268 -6.60 2.03 3.93
C LEU A 268 -7.40 2.19 2.63
N GLY A 269 -8.67 2.52 2.75
CA GLY A 269 -9.46 3.01 1.60
C GLY A 269 -8.67 4.09 0.87
N GLY A 270 -8.79 4.14 -0.46
CA GLY A 270 -7.99 5.03 -1.31
C GLY A 270 -6.66 4.46 -1.82
N ASN A 271 -6.12 3.41 -1.16
CA ASN A 271 -4.99 2.68 -1.74
C ASN A 271 -5.39 1.72 -2.88
N SER A 272 -6.67 1.50 -3.13
CA SER A 272 -7.14 0.76 -4.33
C SER A 272 -6.51 1.34 -5.59
N GLY A 273 -5.86 0.50 -6.40
CA GLY A 273 -5.10 0.91 -7.59
C GLY A 273 -3.66 1.36 -7.32
N SER A 274 -3.16 1.28 -6.09
CA SER A 274 -1.76 1.59 -5.78
C SER A 274 -0.80 0.57 -6.38
N PRO A 275 0.32 0.99 -6.99
CA PRO A 275 1.39 0.07 -7.35
C PRO A 275 2.03 -0.51 -6.08
N ILE A 276 2.31 -1.80 -6.12
CA ILE A 276 3.16 -2.49 -5.16
C ILE A 276 4.55 -2.60 -5.77
N PHE A 277 5.51 -1.88 -5.22
CA PHE A 277 6.89 -1.91 -5.68
C PHE A 277 7.69 -3.00 -4.98
N SER A 278 8.57 -3.67 -5.71
CA SER A 278 9.68 -4.38 -5.10
C SER A 278 10.63 -3.36 -4.43
N MET A 279 10.91 -3.52 -3.16
CA MET A 279 11.85 -2.63 -2.47
C MET A 279 13.26 -2.72 -3.06
N LYS A 280 13.61 -3.87 -3.61
CA LYS A 280 14.93 -4.15 -4.18
C LYS A 280 15.14 -3.52 -5.56
N THR A 281 14.12 -3.57 -6.44
CA THR A 281 14.26 -3.17 -7.86
C THR A 281 13.56 -1.87 -8.19
N ALA A 282 12.72 -1.32 -7.30
CA ALA A 282 11.80 -0.22 -7.54
C ALA A 282 10.88 -0.44 -8.77
N ARG A 283 10.63 -1.70 -9.16
CA ARG A 283 9.67 -2.07 -10.19
C ARG A 283 8.37 -2.53 -9.58
N VAL A 284 7.27 -2.40 -10.31
CA VAL A 284 5.93 -2.78 -9.85
C VAL A 284 5.77 -4.29 -9.94
N VAL A 285 5.48 -4.94 -8.81
CA VAL A 285 5.23 -6.39 -8.70
C VAL A 285 3.75 -6.73 -8.54
N GLY A 286 2.88 -5.73 -8.55
CA GLY A 286 1.43 -5.90 -8.48
C GLY A 286 0.67 -4.60 -8.33
N ILE A 287 -0.65 -4.67 -8.45
CA ILE A 287 -1.58 -3.57 -8.22
C ILE A 287 -2.50 -3.91 -7.05
N HIS A 288 -2.46 -3.09 -5.98
CA HIS A 288 -3.28 -3.27 -4.78
C HIS A 288 -4.75 -3.14 -5.12
N ARG A 289 -5.56 -4.10 -4.64
CA ARG A 289 -7.00 -4.12 -4.92
C ARG A 289 -7.89 -4.11 -3.68
N ASP A 290 -7.50 -4.84 -2.64
CA ASP A 290 -8.34 -5.02 -1.46
C ASP A 290 -7.51 -5.27 -0.20
N GLY A 291 -8.09 -5.03 0.96
CA GLY A 291 -7.46 -5.24 2.24
C GLY A 291 -8.45 -5.58 3.34
N PHE A 292 -8.19 -6.69 4.03
CA PHE A 292 -8.78 -6.93 5.33
C PHE A 292 -7.88 -6.27 6.38
N PHE A 293 -8.30 -5.09 6.84
CA PHE A 293 -7.55 -4.31 7.81
C PHE A 293 -7.08 -5.19 8.97
N MET A 294 -5.77 -5.17 9.27
CA MET A 294 -5.08 -5.95 10.30
C MET A 294 -4.84 -7.44 9.99
N PHE A 295 -5.30 -7.96 8.83
CA PHE A 295 -5.03 -9.35 8.47
C PHE A 295 -4.10 -9.49 7.29
N ARG A 296 -4.52 -9.04 6.12
CA ARG A 296 -3.73 -9.09 4.89
C ARG A 296 -4.31 -8.13 3.88
N ASN A 297 -3.47 -7.65 2.99
CA ASN A 297 -3.89 -6.96 1.79
C ASN A 297 -3.65 -7.86 0.57
N GLU A 298 -4.36 -7.58 -0.49
CA GLU A 298 -4.29 -8.35 -1.73
C GLU A 298 -4.01 -7.42 -2.91
N ALA A 299 -3.14 -7.86 -3.80
CA ALA A 299 -2.82 -7.22 -5.06
C ALA A 299 -2.96 -8.23 -6.20
N VAL A 300 -3.34 -7.79 -7.40
CA VAL A 300 -3.14 -8.57 -8.61
C VAL A 300 -1.64 -8.58 -8.92
N ASP A 301 -1.10 -9.72 -9.33
CA ASP A 301 0.34 -9.88 -9.56
C ASP A 301 0.84 -9.09 -10.77
N GLY A 302 2.15 -8.82 -10.79
CA GLY A 302 2.81 -8.05 -11.85
C GLY A 302 2.76 -8.71 -13.22
N ALA A 303 2.79 -10.03 -13.30
CA ALA A 303 2.76 -10.73 -14.59
C ALA A 303 1.39 -10.57 -15.28
N SER A 304 0.29 -10.73 -14.52
CA SER A 304 -1.07 -10.47 -15.00
C SER A 304 -1.27 -9.01 -15.40
N LEU A 305 -0.72 -8.07 -14.60
CA LEU A 305 -0.79 -6.65 -14.92
C LEU A 305 0.00 -6.32 -16.20
N ALA A 306 1.23 -6.82 -16.35
CA ALA A 306 2.04 -6.62 -17.55
C ALA A 306 1.34 -7.17 -18.80
N GLN A 307 0.82 -8.39 -18.73
CA GLN A 307 0.07 -8.99 -19.83
C GLN A 307 -1.13 -8.13 -20.23
N PHE A 308 -1.87 -7.58 -19.24
CA PHE A 308 -3.00 -6.72 -19.52
C PHE A 308 -2.58 -5.40 -20.18
N ILE A 309 -1.48 -4.79 -19.74
CA ILE A 309 -0.93 -3.59 -20.37
C ILE A 309 -0.50 -3.87 -21.80
N ASP A 310 0.28 -4.92 -22.04
CA ASP A 310 0.86 -5.25 -23.36
C ASP A 310 -0.20 -5.53 -24.44
N GLN A 311 -1.42 -5.89 -24.03
CA GLN A 311 -2.55 -6.07 -24.95
C GLN A 311 -3.18 -4.74 -25.43
N HIS A 312 -2.83 -3.61 -24.81
CA HIS A 312 -3.53 -2.34 -25.02
C HIS A 312 -2.60 -1.12 -25.26
N VAL A 313 -1.28 -1.37 -25.35
CA VAL A 313 -0.24 -0.35 -25.67
C VAL A 313 0.23 -0.47 -27.13
#